data_7c85a6c5f62a6d12dd89f3bdac4c4eb4
#
_entry.id   7c85a6c5f62a6d12dd89f3bdac4c4eb4
#
_cell.length_a   1.000
_cell.length_b   1.000
_cell.length_c   1.000
_cell.angle_alpha   90.00
_cell.angle_beta   90.00
_cell.angle_gamma   90.00
#
_symmetry.space_group_name_H-M   'P 1'
#
loop_
_entity.id
_entity.type
_entity.pdbx_description
1 polymer ?
#
loop_
_entity_poly.entity_id
_entity_poly.type
_entity_poly.pdbx_seq_one_letter_code
_entity_poly.pdbx_strand_id
1 'polypeptide(L)'
;MNQDWLFQTETSICQLRTAGVLVRDGKVLVQRDGVEYALPGGHVKIGETTVEGLVREYKEETGADVKVGRLLWTEECIWTWNGKLAHDLAFYYQIELCHSGDLPDTGEFIPQKDNGRIVLGWLPREQETIPNFV
;
A
#
# COMPACT_ATOMS: atom_id res chain seq x y z
N MET A 1 14.24 4.34 15.52
CA MET A 1 13.03 3.77 16.12
C MET A 1 12.22 3.08 15.05
N ASN A 2 11.90 1.82 15.26
CA ASN A 2 11.31 1.00 14.21
C ASN A 2 9.90 0.54 14.51
N GLN A 3 9.25 1.20 15.44
CA GLN A 3 7.92 0.82 15.84
C GLN A 3 6.88 1.44 14.91
N ASP A 4 5.90 0.64 14.50
CA ASP A 4 4.78 1.14 13.71
C ASP A 4 3.95 2.12 14.54
N TRP A 5 3.40 3.11 13.87
CA TRP A 5 2.41 3.99 14.48
C TRP A 5 1.08 3.22 14.55
N LEU A 6 1.02 2.36 15.52
CA LEU A 6 -0.09 1.48 15.74
C LEU A 6 -0.21 1.26 17.23
N PHE A 7 -1.42 1.31 17.77
CA PHE A 7 -1.62 0.98 19.17
C PHE A 7 -2.92 0.23 19.32
N GLN A 8 -3.01 -0.52 20.40
CA GLN A 8 -4.18 -1.31 20.69
C GLN A 8 -4.71 -1.01 22.09
N THR A 9 -6.03 -1.07 22.21
CA THR A 9 -6.71 -1.12 23.49
C THR A 9 -7.33 -2.52 23.61
N GLU A 10 -8.07 -2.76 24.68
CA GLU A 10 -8.77 -4.03 24.81
C GLU A 10 -9.74 -4.31 23.67
N THR A 11 -10.35 -3.25 23.13
CA THR A 11 -11.44 -3.39 22.17
C THR A 11 -11.10 -2.84 20.79
N SER A 12 -9.93 -2.23 20.62
CA SER A 12 -9.63 -1.47 19.40
C SER A 12 -8.19 -1.60 18.96
N ILE A 13 -7.97 -1.41 17.68
CA ILE A 13 -6.64 -1.25 17.09
C ILE A 13 -6.69 -0.01 16.21
N CYS A 14 -5.71 0.89 16.38
CA CYS A 14 -5.63 2.14 15.64
C CYS A 14 -4.29 2.22 14.94
N GLN A 15 -4.29 2.67 13.68
CA GLN A 15 -3.06 2.64 12.90
C GLN A 15 -3.05 3.73 11.84
N LEU A 16 -1.83 4.17 11.51
CA LEU A 16 -1.59 5.13 10.43
C LEU A 16 -0.96 4.38 9.28
N ARG A 17 -1.53 4.54 8.09
CA ARG A 17 -1.10 3.83 6.90
C ARG A 17 -0.81 4.79 5.77
N THR A 18 0.03 4.35 4.84
CA THR A 18 0.37 5.10 3.64
C THR A 18 0.34 4.14 2.45
N ALA A 19 -0.08 4.63 1.29
CA ALA A 19 -0.17 3.80 0.09
C ALA A 19 0.11 4.64 -1.13
N GLY A 20 0.55 4.00 -2.20
CA GLY A 20 0.91 4.68 -3.42
C GLY A 20 0.05 4.27 -4.61
N VAL A 21 -0.24 5.24 -5.45
CA VAL A 21 -0.92 5.01 -6.73
C VAL A 21 0.13 5.16 -7.82
N LEU A 22 0.52 4.03 -8.38
CA LEU A 22 1.50 3.96 -9.45
C LEU A 22 0.79 3.57 -10.74
N VAL A 23 0.82 4.49 -11.70
CA VAL A 23 0.16 4.28 -13.00
C VAL A 23 1.22 4.12 -14.07
N ARG A 24 1.06 3.11 -14.90
CA ARG A 24 1.90 2.87 -16.07
C ARG A 24 1.03 2.36 -17.20
N ASP A 25 1.06 3.05 -18.33
CA ASP A 25 0.32 2.65 -19.54
C ASP A 25 -1.17 2.40 -19.26
N GLY A 26 -1.78 3.30 -18.46
CA GLY A 26 -3.20 3.21 -18.13
C GLY A 26 -3.56 2.15 -17.11
N LYS A 27 -2.57 1.53 -16.48
CA LYS A 27 -2.78 0.51 -15.47
C LYS A 27 -2.24 0.95 -14.13
N VAL A 28 -2.83 0.43 -13.07
CA VAL A 28 -2.44 0.74 -11.69
C VAL A 28 -1.84 -0.50 -11.07
N LEU A 29 -0.73 -0.33 -10.38
CA LEU A 29 -0.13 -1.44 -9.64
C LEU A 29 -0.95 -1.71 -8.39
N VAL A 30 -1.33 -2.96 -8.21
CA VAL A 30 -2.08 -3.41 -7.04
C VAL A 30 -1.41 -4.64 -6.47
N GLN A 31 -1.69 -4.90 -5.20
CA GLN A 31 -1.32 -6.18 -4.58
C GLN A 31 -2.58 -6.98 -4.32
N ARG A 32 -2.44 -8.29 -4.40
CA ARG A 32 -3.52 -9.22 -4.14
C ARG A 32 -3.09 -10.20 -3.05
N ASP A 33 -3.91 -10.32 -2.03
CA ASP A 33 -3.72 -11.32 -0.99
C ASP A 33 -4.98 -12.18 -1.02
N GLY A 34 -4.87 -13.36 -1.63
CA GLY A 34 -6.04 -14.18 -1.87
C GLY A 34 -6.96 -13.53 -2.88
N VAL A 35 -8.15 -13.15 -2.46
CA VAL A 35 -9.15 -12.51 -3.33
C VAL A 35 -9.24 -11.00 -3.14
N GLU A 36 -8.49 -10.46 -2.20
CA GLU A 36 -8.58 -9.04 -1.89
C GLU A 36 -7.47 -8.26 -2.57
N TYR A 37 -7.83 -7.10 -3.11
CA TYR A 37 -6.90 -6.19 -3.75
C TYR A 37 -6.69 -4.96 -2.89
N ALA A 38 -5.49 -4.41 -2.96
CA ALA A 38 -5.16 -3.16 -2.28
C ALA A 38 -4.05 -2.45 -3.04
N LEU A 39 -3.92 -1.16 -2.80
CA LEU A 39 -2.76 -0.41 -3.28
C LEU A 39 -1.57 -0.77 -2.40
N PRO A 40 -0.38 -0.98 -2.98
CA PRO A 40 0.80 -1.27 -2.17
C PRO A 40 1.13 -0.14 -1.22
N GLY A 41 1.52 -0.50 -0.01
CA GLY A 41 1.84 0.43 1.05
C GLY A 41 1.90 -0.31 2.37
N GLY A 42 1.74 0.40 3.46
CA GLY A 42 1.78 -0.25 4.77
C GLY A 42 1.71 0.75 5.91
N HIS A 43 2.16 0.30 7.06
CA HIS A 43 2.16 1.13 8.27
C HIS A 43 3.26 2.17 8.21
N VAL A 44 2.95 3.36 8.68
CA VAL A 44 3.95 4.40 8.91
C VAL A 44 4.61 4.12 10.26
N LYS A 45 5.92 4.27 10.35
CA LYS A 45 6.62 4.08 11.60
C LYS A 45 6.70 5.39 12.36
N ILE A 46 6.73 5.30 13.68
CA ILE A 46 6.87 6.49 14.52
C ILE A 46 8.19 7.18 14.17
N GLY A 47 8.11 8.46 13.90
CA GLY A 47 9.28 9.26 13.56
C GLY A 47 9.53 9.42 12.07
N GLU A 48 8.81 8.69 11.21
CA GLU A 48 8.91 8.94 9.78
C GLU A 48 7.66 9.66 9.29
N THR A 49 7.82 10.44 8.22
CA THR A 49 6.66 11.04 7.57
C THR A 49 5.92 9.97 6.77
N THR A 50 4.68 10.28 6.38
CA THR A 50 3.94 9.35 5.53
C THR A 50 4.63 9.14 4.18
N VAL A 51 5.33 10.16 3.67
CA VAL A 51 6.12 10.06 2.44
C VAL A 51 7.30 9.11 2.63
N GLU A 52 8.05 9.31 3.71
CA GLU A 52 9.18 8.42 4.01
C GLU A 52 8.75 6.99 4.21
N GLY A 53 7.62 6.81 4.88
CA GLY A 53 7.06 5.48 5.11
C GLY A 53 6.69 4.81 3.80
N LEU A 54 6.12 5.56 2.87
CA LEU A 54 5.72 5.01 1.58
C LEU A 54 6.94 4.56 0.77
N VAL A 55 7.98 5.37 0.72
CA VAL A 55 9.22 4.99 0.02
C VAL A 55 9.79 3.71 0.61
N ARG A 56 9.84 3.63 1.93
CA ARG A 56 10.36 2.45 2.61
C ARG A 56 9.50 1.21 2.34
N GLU A 57 8.18 1.35 2.45
CA GLU A 57 7.26 0.22 2.24
C GLU A 57 7.35 -0.30 0.80
N TYR A 58 7.41 0.61 -0.18
CA TYR A 58 7.54 0.19 -1.57
C TYR A 58 8.83 -0.58 -1.80
N LYS A 59 9.93 -0.12 -1.21
CA LYS A 59 11.20 -0.81 -1.34
C LYS A 59 11.13 -2.20 -0.71
N GLU A 60 10.53 -2.29 0.47
CA GLU A 60 10.41 -3.57 1.17
C GLU A 60 9.50 -4.54 0.43
N GLU A 61 8.37 -4.04 -0.08
CA GLU A 61 7.37 -4.94 -0.66
C GLU A 61 7.58 -5.23 -2.13
N THR A 62 8.12 -4.30 -2.89
CA THR A 62 8.27 -4.48 -4.33
C THR A 62 9.70 -4.53 -4.80
N GLY A 63 10.65 -4.08 -3.98
CA GLY A 63 12.04 -3.93 -4.40
C GLY A 63 12.31 -2.67 -5.17
N ALA A 64 11.31 -1.87 -5.47
CA ALA A 64 11.44 -0.70 -6.33
C ALA A 64 11.69 0.57 -5.52
N ASP A 65 12.46 1.48 -6.10
CA ASP A 65 12.62 2.84 -5.59
C ASP A 65 11.57 3.72 -6.24
N VAL A 66 10.87 4.50 -5.43
CA VAL A 66 9.82 5.37 -5.94
C VAL A 66 10.04 6.80 -5.51
N LYS A 67 9.53 7.70 -6.32
CA LYS A 67 9.46 9.13 -6.02
C LYS A 67 8.01 9.46 -5.72
N VAL A 68 7.78 10.04 -4.54
CA VAL A 68 6.43 10.38 -4.11
C VAL A 68 6.08 11.77 -4.61
N GLY A 69 4.93 11.87 -5.27
CA GLY A 69 4.40 13.13 -5.76
C GLY A 69 3.40 13.72 -4.79
N ARG A 70 2.23 14.07 -5.31
CA ARG A 70 1.26 14.78 -4.48
C ARG A 70 0.36 13.82 -3.72
N LEU A 71 -0.14 14.32 -2.61
CA LEU A 71 -1.17 13.62 -1.84
C LEU A 71 -2.47 13.68 -2.65
N LEU A 72 -3.06 12.51 -2.90
CA LEU A 72 -4.29 12.41 -3.68
C LEU A 72 -5.51 12.49 -2.78
N TRP A 73 -5.52 11.75 -1.68
CA TRP A 73 -6.60 11.82 -0.70
C TRP A 73 -6.16 11.16 0.60
N THR A 74 -6.94 11.43 1.64
CA THR A 74 -6.83 10.74 2.92
C THR A 74 -8.15 10.04 3.19
N GLU A 75 -8.10 8.99 4.00
CA GLU A 75 -9.27 8.20 4.26
C GLU A 75 -9.28 7.70 5.69
N GLU A 76 -10.43 7.77 6.32
CA GLU A 76 -10.64 7.06 7.58
C GLU A 76 -11.42 5.79 7.27
N CYS A 77 -10.99 4.69 7.87
CA CYS A 77 -11.64 3.41 7.66
C CYS A 77 -11.89 2.78 9.01
N ILE A 78 -13.14 2.41 9.27
CA ILE A 78 -13.52 1.76 10.52
C ILE A 78 -14.14 0.41 10.16
N TRP A 79 -13.56 -0.65 10.71
CA TRP A 79 -13.98 -2.00 10.37
C TRP A 79 -13.72 -2.93 11.55
N THR A 80 -14.13 -4.17 11.45
CA THR A 80 -13.93 -5.16 12.51
C THR A 80 -12.82 -6.11 12.11
N TRP A 81 -11.87 -6.29 13.03
CA TRP A 81 -10.73 -7.18 12.83
C TRP A 81 -10.56 -8.04 14.07
N ASN A 82 -10.71 -9.36 13.90
CA ASN A 82 -10.59 -10.32 15.01
C ASN A 82 -11.41 -9.92 16.23
N GLY A 83 -12.64 -9.45 15.99
CA GLY A 83 -13.54 -9.04 17.07
C GLY A 83 -13.24 -7.69 17.69
N LYS A 84 -12.24 -6.99 17.17
CA LYS A 84 -11.90 -5.63 17.63
C LYS A 84 -12.30 -4.61 16.60
N LEU A 85 -12.57 -3.41 17.08
CA LEU A 85 -12.79 -2.27 16.19
C LEU A 85 -11.44 -1.81 15.66
N ALA A 86 -11.29 -1.81 14.35
CA ALA A 86 -10.09 -1.29 13.70
C ALA A 86 -10.38 0.09 13.14
N HIS A 87 -9.53 1.06 13.45
CA HIS A 87 -9.69 2.44 13.01
C HIS A 87 -8.39 2.87 12.36
N ASP A 88 -8.42 3.02 11.04
CA ASP A 88 -7.25 3.34 10.24
C ASP A 88 -7.37 4.74 9.67
N LEU A 89 -6.24 5.45 9.66
CA LEU A 89 -6.10 6.70 8.91
C LEU A 89 -5.06 6.44 7.83
N ALA A 90 -5.42 6.62 6.57
CA ALA A 90 -4.57 6.29 5.43
C ALA A 90 -4.34 7.50 4.55
N PHE A 91 -3.11 7.61 4.06
CA PHE A 91 -2.68 8.65 3.14
C PHE A 91 -2.33 8.02 1.80
N TYR A 92 -2.90 8.53 0.72
CA TYR A 92 -2.71 7.99 -0.64
C TYR A 92 -1.99 9.01 -1.50
N TYR A 93 -0.84 8.62 -2.03
CA TYR A 93 0.02 9.50 -2.82
C TYR A 93 0.17 9.00 -4.25
N GLN A 94 0.28 9.94 -5.17
CA GLN A 94 0.75 9.63 -6.50
C GLN A 94 2.24 9.35 -6.43
N ILE A 95 2.69 8.27 -7.07
CA ILE A 95 4.11 7.92 -7.10
C ILE A 95 4.54 7.57 -8.51
N GLU A 96 5.85 7.61 -8.72
CA GLU A 96 6.48 7.14 -9.97
C GLU A 96 7.70 6.32 -9.63
N LEU A 97 8.05 5.40 -10.53
CA LEU A 97 9.28 4.64 -10.38
C LEU A 97 10.49 5.53 -10.68
N CYS A 98 11.52 5.42 -9.84
CA CYS A 98 12.79 6.07 -10.13
C CYS A 98 13.49 5.39 -11.29
N HIS A 99 13.30 4.07 -11.43
CA HIS A 99 13.91 3.27 -12.49
C HIS A 99 12.83 2.39 -13.09
N SER A 100 12.50 2.63 -14.34
CA SER A 100 11.36 1.96 -14.98
C SER A 100 11.52 0.44 -15.05
N GLY A 101 12.75 -0.06 -15.02
CA GLY A 101 13.00 -1.49 -15.07
C GLY A 101 12.85 -2.22 -13.74
N ASP A 102 12.57 -1.50 -12.66
CA ASP A 102 12.49 -2.12 -11.34
C ASP A 102 11.30 -3.07 -11.18
N LEU A 103 10.26 -2.90 -11.99
CA LEU A 103 9.08 -3.74 -11.96
C LEU A 103 8.75 -4.23 -13.36
N PRO A 104 8.23 -5.47 -13.49
CA PRO A 104 7.72 -5.94 -14.78
C PRO A 104 6.61 -5.04 -15.30
N ASP A 105 6.49 -4.96 -16.62
CA ASP A 105 5.51 -4.09 -17.28
C ASP A 105 4.10 -4.65 -17.29
N THR A 106 3.97 -5.95 -17.23
CA THR A 106 2.67 -6.61 -17.39
C THR A 106 2.61 -7.87 -16.53
N GLY A 107 1.39 -8.35 -16.35
CA GLY A 107 1.14 -9.61 -15.68
C GLY A 107 1.20 -9.49 -14.17
N GLU A 108 1.25 -10.65 -13.54
CA GLU A 108 1.38 -10.76 -12.09
C GLU A 108 2.78 -11.26 -11.75
N PHE A 109 3.29 -10.83 -10.62
CA PHE A 109 4.61 -11.25 -10.18
C PHE A 109 4.67 -11.25 -8.65
N ILE A 110 5.62 -12.01 -8.11
CA ILE A 110 5.80 -12.13 -6.67
C ILE A 110 6.93 -11.18 -6.25
N PRO A 111 6.72 -10.38 -5.19
CA PRO A 111 7.78 -9.47 -4.72
C PRO A 111 9.03 -10.23 -4.30
N GLN A 112 10.17 -9.56 -4.41
CA GLN A 112 11.45 -10.16 -4.05
C GLN A 112 11.53 -10.55 -2.57
N LYS A 113 10.88 -9.77 -1.71
CA LYS A 113 10.87 -10.04 -0.27
C LYS A 113 9.50 -10.55 0.13
N ASP A 114 9.22 -11.69 -0.32
CA ASP A 114 7.89 -12.22 -0.35
C ASP A 114 7.53 -13.06 0.87
N ASN A 115 6.29 -13.03 1.25
CA ASN A 115 5.73 -13.96 2.21
C ASN A 115 4.91 -15.07 1.53
N GLY A 116 5.00 -15.19 0.22
CA GLY A 116 4.37 -16.25 -0.54
C GLY A 116 2.90 -16.06 -0.85
N ARG A 117 2.22 -15.14 -0.19
CA ARG A 117 0.78 -14.92 -0.40
C ARG A 117 0.47 -13.72 -1.26
N ILE A 118 1.32 -12.72 -1.22
CA ILE A 118 1.05 -11.44 -1.87
C ILE A 118 1.59 -11.48 -3.29
N VAL A 119 0.72 -11.16 -4.22
CA VAL A 119 1.05 -11.08 -5.64
C VAL A 119 0.84 -9.64 -6.08
N LEU A 120 1.79 -9.10 -6.82
CA LEU A 120 1.66 -7.78 -7.42
C LEU A 120 1.20 -7.93 -8.85
N GLY A 121 0.43 -6.98 -9.33
CA GLY A 121 -0.04 -7.00 -10.70
C GLY A 121 -0.57 -5.66 -11.15
N TRP A 122 -0.80 -5.56 -12.45
CA TRP A 122 -1.29 -4.35 -13.09
C TRP A 122 -2.74 -4.54 -13.51
N LEU A 123 -3.61 -3.62 -13.06
CA LEU A 123 -5.01 -3.62 -13.45
C LEU A 123 -5.35 -2.33 -14.17
N PRO A 124 -6.26 -2.38 -15.17
CA PRO A 124 -6.70 -1.14 -15.83
C PRO A 124 -7.27 -0.19 -14.80
N ARG A 125 -6.89 1.08 -14.86
CA ARG A 125 -7.34 2.04 -13.85
C ARG A 125 -8.83 2.38 -13.97
N GLU A 126 -9.46 2.07 -15.08
CA GLU A 126 -10.91 2.20 -15.23
C GLU A 126 -11.66 0.95 -14.79
N GLN A 127 -10.95 -0.02 -14.22
CA GLN A 127 -11.55 -1.27 -13.77
C GLN A 127 -12.46 -1.00 -12.58
N GLU A 128 -13.77 -1.06 -12.81
CA GLU A 128 -14.73 -0.77 -11.76
C GLU A 128 -14.86 -1.90 -10.75
N THR A 129 -14.35 -3.06 -11.08
CA THR A 129 -14.50 -4.24 -10.23
C THR A 129 -13.35 -4.45 -9.27
N ILE A 130 -12.48 -3.46 -9.08
CA ILE A 130 -11.42 -3.57 -8.08
C ILE A 130 -12.06 -3.37 -6.72
N PRO A 131 -12.20 -4.42 -5.92
CA PRO A 131 -12.81 -4.29 -4.60
C PRO A 131 -11.75 -3.92 -3.57
N ASN A 132 -12.19 -3.38 -2.44
CA ASN A 132 -11.33 -3.13 -1.28
C ASN A 132 -10.08 -2.35 -1.64
N PHE A 133 -10.27 -1.32 -2.42
CA PHE A 133 -9.16 -0.54 -2.97
C PHE A 133 -8.65 0.51 -1.99
N VAL A 134 -9.07 0.45 -0.80
CA VAL A 134 -8.75 1.41 0.25
C VAL A 134 -7.58 0.96 1.10
#